data_892d9c848508e55863068ae09d031690
#
_entry.id   892d9c848508e55863068ae09d031690
#
_cell.length_a   1.000
_cell.length_b   1.000
_cell.length_c   1.000
_cell.angle_alpha   90.00
_cell.angle_beta   90.00
_cell.angle_gamma   90.00
#
_symmetry.space_group_name_H-M   'P 1'
#
loop_
_entity.id
_entity.type
_entity.pdbx_description
1 polymer ?
#
loop_
_entity_poly.entity_id
_entity_poly.type
_entity_poly.pdbx_seq_one_letter_code
_entity_poly.pdbx_strand_id
1 'polypeptide(L)'
;MILIVMGVSGSGKTTVGKLLAQSLNWDFSDADDFHPPANIKKMSLGIPLEDADRLPWLLQLQTTIDWWLLENKNVVLACSALKASYREMLCRNEQRIKIVYLKGDFELFAARLKNRENHYMKADLLSSQFHTLEEPEDAIVVDASQVLEVIVLQIRSHLMCD
;
A
#
# COMPACT_ATOMS: atom_id res chain seq x y z
N MET A 1 -11.94 -5.56 -10.44
CA MET A 1 -11.43 -4.24 -9.97
C MET A 1 -10.32 -4.44 -8.96
N ILE A 2 -9.29 -3.60 -9.00
CA ILE A 2 -8.17 -3.64 -8.04
C ILE A 2 -8.18 -2.35 -7.23
N LEU A 3 -8.12 -2.46 -5.91
CA LEU A 3 -7.93 -1.32 -5.01
C LEU A 3 -6.52 -1.41 -4.41
N ILE A 4 -5.68 -0.44 -4.71
CA ILE A 4 -4.33 -0.35 -4.13
C ILE A 4 -4.41 0.55 -2.90
N VAL A 5 -4.25 -0.02 -1.72
CA VAL A 5 -4.18 0.72 -0.46
C VAL A 5 -2.73 1.08 -0.20
N MET A 6 -2.40 2.36 -0.40
CA MET A 6 -1.03 2.87 -0.31
C MET A 6 -0.78 3.70 0.93
N GLY A 7 0.47 3.84 1.27
CA GLY A 7 0.96 4.67 2.37
C GLY A 7 2.33 4.19 2.86
N VAL A 8 2.92 4.96 3.76
CA VAL A 8 4.18 4.62 4.40
C VAL A 8 4.00 3.51 5.44
N SER A 9 5.10 2.97 5.96
CA SER A 9 5.08 2.00 7.05
C SER A 9 4.35 2.56 8.27
N GLY A 10 3.55 1.75 8.93
CA GLY A 10 2.73 2.17 10.08
C GLY A 10 1.43 2.88 9.73
N SER A 11 1.14 3.11 8.46
CA SER A 11 -0.12 3.76 8.04
C SER A 11 -1.36 2.86 8.17
N GLY A 12 -1.17 1.55 8.30
CA GLY A 12 -2.26 0.59 8.49
C GLY A 12 -2.74 -0.09 7.20
N LYS A 13 -1.93 -0.09 6.14
CA LYS A 13 -2.30 -0.67 4.84
C LYS A 13 -2.83 -2.09 4.93
N THR A 14 -2.11 -2.96 5.62
CA THR A 14 -2.50 -4.38 5.74
C THR A 14 -3.78 -4.53 6.53
N THR A 15 -3.91 -3.83 7.66
CA THR A 15 -5.09 -3.90 8.52
C THR A 15 -6.33 -3.33 7.83
N VAL A 16 -6.20 -2.14 7.22
CA VAL A 16 -7.28 -1.52 6.44
C VAL A 16 -7.62 -2.39 5.23
N GLY A 17 -6.61 -2.86 4.51
CA GLY A 17 -6.80 -3.68 3.32
C GLY A 17 -7.55 -4.96 3.59
N LYS A 18 -7.23 -5.68 4.66
CA LYS A 18 -7.92 -6.92 5.06
C LYS A 18 -9.38 -6.67 5.42
N LEU A 19 -9.65 -5.66 6.25
CA LEU A 19 -11.02 -5.34 6.64
C LEU A 19 -11.85 -4.84 5.44
N LEU A 20 -11.26 -4.02 4.59
CA LEU A 20 -11.90 -3.54 3.37
C LEU A 20 -12.26 -4.70 2.44
N ALA A 21 -11.32 -5.60 2.17
CA ALA A 21 -11.55 -6.78 1.35
C ALA A 21 -12.66 -7.66 1.91
N GLN A 22 -12.64 -7.92 3.22
CA GLN A 22 -13.70 -8.67 3.89
C GLN A 22 -15.06 -8.00 3.73
N SER A 23 -15.13 -6.68 3.92
CA SER A 23 -16.37 -5.91 3.83
C SER A 23 -16.97 -5.87 2.41
N LEU A 24 -16.12 -6.01 1.39
CA LEU A 24 -16.50 -6.03 -0.02
C LEU A 24 -16.69 -7.45 -0.57
N ASN A 25 -16.33 -8.47 0.19
CA ASN A 25 -16.22 -9.86 -0.25
C ASN A 25 -15.25 -10.03 -1.43
N TRP A 26 -14.09 -9.37 -1.33
CA TRP A 26 -13.01 -9.40 -2.30
C TRP A 26 -11.79 -10.14 -1.74
N ASP A 27 -10.89 -10.55 -2.64
CA ASP A 27 -9.60 -11.11 -2.24
C ASP A 27 -8.69 -10.03 -1.65
N PHE A 28 -7.79 -10.42 -0.77
CA PHE A 28 -6.74 -9.57 -0.23
C PHE A 28 -5.36 -10.10 -0.61
N SER A 29 -4.46 -9.19 -0.98
CA SER A 29 -3.05 -9.49 -1.20
C SER A 29 -2.15 -8.40 -0.63
N ASP A 30 -0.98 -8.79 -0.15
CA ASP A 30 0.03 -7.86 0.36
C ASP A 30 1.23 -7.83 -0.60
N ALA A 31 1.56 -6.64 -1.10
CA ALA A 31 2.68 -6.46 -2.02
C ALA A 31 4.03 -6.84 -1.41
N ASP A 32 4.16 -6.81 -0.08
CA ASP A 32 5.39 -7.21 0.59
C ASP A 32 5.71 -8.70 0.39
N ASP A 33 4.71 -9.53 0.15
CA ASP A 33 4.89 -10.96 -0.15
C ASP A 33 5.57 -11.22 -1.50
N PHE A 34 5.67 -10.19 -2.34
CA PHE A 34 6.29 -10.26 -3.67
C PHE A 34 7.74 -9.78 -3.69
N HIS A 35 8.28 -9.29 -2.57
CA HIS A 35 9.68 -8.87 -2.50
C HIS A 35 10.64 -10.05 -2.65
N PRO A 36 11.70 -9.91 -3.47
CA PRO A 36 12.78 -10.90 -3.48
C PRO A 36 13.45 -10.99 -2.10
N PRO A 37 14.05 -12.16 -1.74
CA PRO A 37 14.72 -12.33 -0.47
C PRO A 37 15.79 -11.27 -0.15
N ALA A 38 16.49 -10.77 -1.16
CA ALA A 38 17.49 -9.71 -1.00
C ALA A 38 16.87 -8.41 -0.46
N ASN A 39 15.66 -8.06 -0.89
CA ASN A 39 14.94 -6.88 -0.40
C ASN A 39 14.49 -7.05 1.06
N ILE A 40 13.96 -8.22 1.39
CA ILE A 40 13.56 -8.56 2.77
C ILE A 40 14.77 -8.46 3.70
N LYS A 41 15.93 -8.97 3.29
CA LYS A 41 17.17 -8.88 4.06
C LYS A 41 17.59 -7.42 4.29
N LYS A 42 17.58 -6.58 3.27
CA LYS A 42 17.89 -5.14 3.40
C LYS A 42 16.95 -4.46 4.39
N MET A 43 15.66 -4.67 4.26
CA MET A 43 14.65 -4.08 5.16
C MET A 43 14.86 -4.54 6.61
N SER A 44 15.17 -5.82 6.83
CA SER A 44 15.44 -6.36 8.17
C SER A 44 16.69 -5.76 8.83
N LEU A 45 17.65 -5.31 8.03
CA LEU A 45 18.87 -4.64 8.48
C LEU A 45 18.71 -3.11 8.62
N GLY A 46 17.53 -2.57 8.34
CA GLY A 46 17.28 -1.13 8.36
C GLY A 46 17.87 -0.39 7.16
N ILE A 47 18.19 -1.10 6.07
CA ILE A 47 18.74 -0.53 4.84
C ILE A 47 17.59 -0.14 3.92
N PRO A 48 17.46 1.14 3.50
CA PRO A 48 16.44 1.56 2.54
C PRO A 48 16.63 0.87 1.19
N LEU A 49 15.51 0.54 0.54
CA LEU A 49 15.53 0.01 -0.83
C LEU A 49 15.74 1.15 -1.84
N GLU A 50 16.57 0.90 -2.83
CA GLU A 50 16.76 1.76 -4.00
C GLU A 50 15.78 1.39 -5.12
N ASP A 51 15.66 2.23 -6.15
CA ASP A 51 14.80 1.96 -7.31
C ASP A 51 15.19 0.65 -8.01
N ALA A 52 16.50 0.36 -8.11
CA ALA A 52 16.99 -0.89 -8.69
C ALA A 52 16.54 -2.13 -7.90
N ASP A 53 16.44 -2.03 -6.58
CA ASP A 53 15.94 -3.11 -5.72
C ASP A 53 14.44 -3.34 -5.92
N ARG A 54 13.69 -2.26 -6.14
CA ARG A 54 12.24 -2.30 -6.29
C ARG A 54 11.77 -2.73 -7.67
N LEU A 55 12.58 -2.56 -8.70
CA LEU A 55 12.17 -2.83 -10.07
C LEU A 55 11.68 -4.28 -10.29
N PRO A 56 12.40 -5.33 -9.88
CA PRO A 56 11.90 -6.71 -10.00
C PRO A 56 10.59 -6.93 -9.24
N TRP A 57 10.45 -6.34 -8.07
CA TRP A 57 9.24 -6.39 -7.27
C TRP A 57 8.05 -5.73 -7.97
N LEU A 58 8.24 -4.52 -8.53
CA LEU A 58 7.20 -3.79 -9.28
C LEU A 58 6.78 -4.54 -10.55
N LEU A 59 7.72 -5.14 -11.27
CA LEU A 59 7.42 -5.93 -12.46
C LEU A 59 6.60 -7.18 -12.14
N GLN A 60 6.89 -7.84 -11.03
CA GLN A 60 6.10 -8.98 -10.58
C GLN A 60 4.70 -8.58 -10.17
N LEU A 61 4.56 -7.47 -9.44
CA LEU A 61 3.24 -6.92 -9.08
C LEU A 61 2.43 -6.54 -10.32
N GLN A 62 3.07 -5.89 -11.29
CA GLN A 62 2.43 -5.51 -12.55
C GLN A 62 1.88 -6.73 -13.28
N THR A 63 2.68 -7.78 -13.42
CA THR A 63 2.25 -9.04 -14.05
C THR A 63 1.08 -9.67 -13.29
N THR A 64 1.12 -9.65 -11.97
CA THR A 64 0.06 -10.22 -11.12
C THR A 64 -1.24 -9.42 -11.25
N ILE A 65 -1.16 -8.09 -11.25
CA ILE A 65 -2.32 -7.21 -11.45
C ILE A 65 -2.95 -7.46 -12.83
N ASP A 66 -2.15 -7.56 -13.86
CA ASP A 66 -2.65 -7.86 -15.21
C ASP A 66 -3.40 -9.18 -15.26
N TRP A 67 -2.85 -10.21 -14.61
CA TRP A 67 -3.52 -11.50 -14.51
C TRP A 67 -4.85 -11.41 -13.75
N TRP A 68 -4.91 -10.69 -12.61
CA TRP A 68 -6.16 -10.47 -11.88
C TRP A 68 -7.21 -9.77 -12.74
N LEU A 69 -6.79 -8.79 -13.55
CA LEU A 69 -7.71 -8.08 -14.44
C LEU A 69 -8.23 -8.97 -15.57
N LEU A 70 -7.39 -9.84 -16.13
CA LEU A 70 -7.80 -10.83 -17.14
C LEU A 70 -8.80 -11.83 -16.59
N GLU A 71 -8.59 -12.30 -15.36
CA GLU A 71 -9.49 -13.22 -14.66
C GLU A 71 -10.72 -12.53 -14.06
N ASN A 72 -10.91 -11.24 -14.30
CA ASN A 72 -12.00 -10.43 -13.72
C ASN A 72 -12.09 -10.50 -12.19
N LYS A 73 -10.97 -10.67 -11.52
CA LYS A 73 -10.91 -10.70 -10.06
C LYS A 73 -11.12 -9.32 -9.44
N ASN A 74 -11.65 -9.31 -8.23
CA ASN A 74 -11.74 -8.15 -7.37
C ASN A 74 -10.75 -8.34 -6.20
N VAL A 75 -9.74 -7.46 -6.11
CA VAL A 75 -8.65 -7.61 -5.13
C VAL A 75 -8.34 -6.29 -4.47
N VAL A 76 -8.14 -6.33 -3.16
CA VAL A 76 -7.52 -5.25 -2.39
C VAL A 76 -6.05 -5.59 -2.21
N LEU A 77 -5.17 -4.73 -2.72
CA LEU A 77 -3.72 -4.88 -2.66
C LEU A 77 -3.13 -3.83 -1.71
N ALA A 78 -2.55 -4.26 -0.60
CA ALA A 78 -1.75 -3.40 0.25
C ALA A 78 -0.36 -3.21 -0.38
N CYS A 79 0.00 -1.99 -0.75
CA CYS A 79 1.27 -1.67 -1.41
C CYS A 79 1.72 -0.26 -1.05
N SER A 80 2.98 -0.09 -0.67
CA SER A 80 3.50 1.25 -0.34
C SER A 80 3.34 2.26 -1.47
N ALA A 81 3.66 1.89 -2.71
CA ALA A 81 3.44 2.67 -3.94
C ALA A 81 3.85 4.15 -3.82
N LEU A 82 5.01 4.42 -3.20
CA LEU A 82 5.40 5.76 -2.71
C LEU A 82 5.66 6.77 -3.81
N LYS A 83 6.27 6.35 -4.93
CA LYS A 83 6.59 7.24 -6.04
C LYS A 83 5.51 7.20 -7.12
N ALA A 84 5.30 8.34 -7.78
CA ALA A 84 4.40 8.44 -8.94
C ALA A 84 4.79 7.43 -10.03
N SER A 85 6.09 7.27 -10.30
CA SER A 85 6.58 6.29 -11.28
C SER A 85 6.22 4.85 -10.92
N TYR A 86 6.17 4.49 -9.63
CA TYR A 86 5.74 3.16 -9.20
C TYR A 86 4.24 2.97 -9.46
N ARG A 87 3.43 3.99 -9.16
CA ARG A 87 1.99 3.95 -9.41
C ARG A 87 1.66 3.86 -10.89
N GLU A 88 2.40 4.57 -11.75
CA GLU A 88 2.26 4.47 -13.21
C GLU A 88 2.49 3.04 -13.72
N MET A 89 3.48 2.35 -13.15
CA MET A 89 3.74 0.95 -13.50
C MET A 89 2.59 0.02 -13.09
N LEU A 90 1.93 0.30 -11.96
CA LEU A 90 0.89 -0.56 -11.39
C LEU A 90 -0.52 -0.21 -11.90
N CYS A 91 -0.80 1.06 -12.15
CA CYS A 91 -2.14 1.58 -12.45
C CYS A 91 -2.33 1.88 -13.94
N ARG A 92 -2.09 0.87 -14.79
CA ARG A 92 -2.22 1.03 -16.26
C ARG A 92 -3.67 1.02 -16.78
N ASN A 93 -4.63 0.77 -15.93
CA ASN A 93 -6.05 0.77 -16.26
C ASN A 93 -6.83 1.55 -15.20
N GLU A 94 -6.98 2.86 -15.41
CA GLU A 94 -7.60 3.79 -14.47
C GLU A 94 -9.07 3.47 -14.16
N GLN A 95 -9.76 2.81 -15.08
CA GLN A 95 -11.17 2.43 -14.88
C GLN A 95 -11.31 1.23 -13.93
N ARG A 96 -10.32 0.37 -13.87
CA ARG A 96 -10.37 -0.88 -13.11
C ARG A 96 -9.37 -0.95 -11.95
N ILE A 97 -8.49 0.04 -11.81
CA ILE A 97 -7.52 0.15 -10.72
C ILE A 97 -7.70 1.52 -10.07
N LYS A 98 -7.97 1.51 -8.76
CA LYS A 98 -8.10 2.75 -7.98
C LYS A 98 -7.12 2.74 -6.81
N ILE A 99 -6.64 3.92 -6.44
CA ILE A 99 -5.72 4.11 -5.33
C ILE A 99 -6.47 4.68 -4.13
N VAL A 100 -6.23 4.09 -2.98
CA VAL A 100 -6.63 4.58 -1.65
C VAL A 100 -5.37 4.99 -0.93
N TYR A 101 -5.25 6.25 -0.56
CA TYR A 101 -4.08 6.77 0.13
C TYR A 101 -4.38 7.02 1.61
N LEU A 102 -3.68 6.27 2.48
CA LEU A 102 -3.75 6.43 3.93
C LEU A 102 -2.77 7.52 4.36
N LYS A 103 -3.28 8.72 4.57
CA LYS A 103 -2.50 9.91 4.91
C LYS A 103 -2.39 10.10 6.41
N GLY A 104 -1.20 10.42 6.89
CA GLY A 104 -0.93 10.75 8.29
C GLY A 104 0.46 11.35 8.44
N ASP A 105 0.77 11.83 9.65
CA ASP A 105 2.08 12.43 9.95
C ASP A 105 3.09 11.40 10.48
N PHE A 106 4.35 11.83 10.53
CA PHE A 106 5.46 11.00 11.00
C PHE A 106 5.26 10.53 12.44
N GLU A 107 4.84 11.41 13.34
CA GLU A 107 4.68 11.09 14.76
C GLU A 107 3.64 10.00 14.99
N LEU A 108 2.53 10.07 14.29
CA LEU A 108 1.47 9.06 14.37
C LEU A 108 2.00 7.68 13.96
N PHE A 109 2.68 7.61 12.83
CA PHE A 109 3.16 6.33 12.29
C PHE A 109 4.37 5.80 13.07
N ALA A 110 5.26 6.68 13.53
CA ALA A 110 6.37 6.29 14.39
C ALA A 110 5.87 5.68 15.71
N ALA A 111 4.84 6.27 16.31
CA ALA A 111 4.22 5.72 17.53
C ALA A 111 3.60 4.34 17.29
N ARG A 112 2.92 4.15 16.16
CA ARG A 112 2.33 2.86 15.79
C ARG A 112 3.41 1.78 15.57
N LEU A 113 4.53 2.13 14.96
CA LEU A 113 5.64 1.21 14.74
C LEU A 113 6.33 0.80 16.03
N LYS A 114 6.48 1.70 17.01
CA LYS A 114 7.03 1.39 18.34
C LYS A 114 6.20 0.35 19.11
N ASN A 115 4.88 0.34 18.91
CA ASN A 115 3.96 -0.56 19.60
C ASN A 115 3.84 -1.93 18.94
N ARG A 116 4.49 -2.15 17.79
CA ARG A 116 4.51 -3.46 17.12
C ARG A 116 5.65 -4.32 17.63
N GLU A 117 5.33 -5.48 18.14
CA GLU A 117 6.33 -6.52 18.41
C GLU A 117 6.83 -7.14 17.10
N ASN A 118 8.14 -7.46 17.03
CA ASN A 118 8.75 -8.18 15.91
C ASN A 118 8.67 -7.52 14.53
N HIS A 119 8.47 -6.21 14.43
CA HIS A 119 8.60 -5.57 13.14
C HIS A 119 10.07 -5.23 12.85
N TYR A 120 10.47 -5.37 11.61
CA TYR A 120 11.83 -5.10 11.15
C TYR A 120 12.03 -3.68 10.61
N MET A 121 10.96 -2.87 10.54
CA MET A 121 11.00 -1.50 10.05
C MET A 121 11.35 -0.54 11.18
N LYS A 122 12.49 0.13 11.08
CA LYS A 122 12.99 1.11 12.06
C LYS A 122 12.55 2.54 11.70
N ALA A 123 12.65 3.45 12.68
CA ALA A 123 12.33 4.87 12.48
C ALA A 123 13.11 5.51 11.31
N ASP A 124 14.35 5.10 11.07
CA ASP A 124 15.17 5.59 9.95
C ASP A 124 14.56 5.19 8.59
N LEU A 125 13.99 3.99 8.48
CA LEU A 125 13.28 3.56 7.28
C LEU A 125 11.97 4.32 7.09
N LEU A 126 11.25 4.64 8.16
CA LEU A 126 10.06 5.48 8.09
C LEU A 126 10.41 6.88 7.58
N SER A 127 11.46 7.50 8.10
CA SER A 127 11.97 8.80 7.62
C SER A 127 12.33 8.74 6.14
N SER A 128 13.02 7.68 5.71
CA SER A 128 13.35 7.44 4.30
C SER A 128 12.10 7.30 3.43
N GLN A 129 11.07 6.61 3.92
CA GLN A 129 9.81 6.46 3.18
C GLN A 129 9.06 7.78 3.03
N PHE A 130 9.01 8.63 4.06
CA PHE A 130 8.44 9.99 3.94
C PHE A 130 9.21 10.85 2.93
N HIS A 131 10.54 10.70 2.88
CA HIS A 131 11.36 11.38 1.88
C HIS A 131 11.07 10.92 0.45
N THR A 132 10.79 9.64 0.28
CA THR A 132 10.49 9.02 -1.02
C THR A 132 9.06 9.28 -1.46
N LEU A 133 8.13 9.48 -0.50
CA LEU A 133 6.71 9.64 -0.77
C LEU A 133 6.43 10.85 -1.66
N GLU A 134 5.81 10.59 -2.80
CA GLU A 134 5.16 11.56 -3.66
C GLU A 134 3.66 11.38 -3.51
N GLU A 135 2.97 12.34 -2.88
CA GLU A 135 1.53 12.21 -2.63
C GLU A 135 0.75 12.09 -3.94
N PRO A 136 -0.20 11.14 -4.06
CA PRO A 136 -0.99 10.98 -5.27
C PRO A 136 -2.00 12.12 -5.43
N GLU A 137 -2.22 12.56 -6.68
CA GLU A 137 -3.23 13.57 -7.00
C GLU A 137 -4.62 12.94 -7.21
N ASP A 138 -4.65 11.79 -7.89
CA ASP A 138 -5.87 11.06 -8.21
C ASP A 138 -6.04 9.83 -7.32
N ALA A 139 -6.42 10.04 -6.06
CA ALA A 139 -6.63 8.97 -5.11
C ALA A 139 -7.78 9.28 -4.14
N ILE A 140 -8.37 8.23 -3.61
CA ILE A 140 -9.25 8.33 -2.44
C ILE A 140 -8.35 8.57 -1.22
N VAL A 141 -8.27 9.81 -0.74
CA VAL A 141 -7.45 10.17 0.41
C VAL A 141 -8.27 10.00 1.69
N VAL A 142 -7.74 9.23 2.63
CA VAL A 142 -8.36 9.03 3.96
C VAL A 142 -7.36 9.34 5.06
N ASP A 143 -7.85 9.94 6.15
CA ASP A 143 -7.06 10.25 7.33
C ASP A 143 -6.81 8.96 8.12
N ALA A 144 -5.54 8.53 8.16
CA ALA A 144 -5.10 7.31 8.84
C ALA A 144 -5.16 7.40 10.37
N SER A 145 -5.40 8.57 10.95
CA SER A 145 -5.57 8.75 12.41
C SER A 145 -6.93 8.29 12.91
N GLN A 146 -7.91 8.14 12.03
CA GLN A 146 -9.27 7.71 12.36
C GLN A 146 -9.30 6.24 12.76
N VAL A 147 -10.39 5.84 13.43
CA VAL A 147 -10.61 4.42 13.75
C VAL A 147 -10.84 3.62 12.47
N LEU A 148 -10.44 2.36 12.50
CA LEU A 148 -10.41 1.47 11.34
C LEU A 148 -11.76 1.36 10.61
N GLU A 149 -12.85 1.23 11.36
CA GLU A 149 -14.20 1.10 10.82
C GLU A 149 -14.62 2.36 10.04
N VAL A 150 -14.28 3.53 10.54
CA VAL A 150 -14.55 4.82 9.85
C VAL A 150 -13.77 4.93 8.55
N ILE A 151 -12.51 4.54 8.56
CA ILE A 151 -11.66 4.51 7.35
C ILE A 151 -12.31 3.63 6.29
N VAL A 152 -12.69 2.41 6.64
CA VAL A 152 -13.31 1.46 5.70
C VAL A 152 -14.64 1.98 5.16
N LEU A 153 -15.47 2.58 6.00
CA LEU A 153 -16.74 3.19 5.57
C LEU A 153 -16.53 4.34 4.60
N GLN A 154 -15.56 5.20 4.84
CA GLN A 154 -15.22 6.30 3.93
C GLN A 154 -14.77 5.79 2.57
N ILE A 155 -13.90 4.80 2.53
CA ILE A 155 -13.43 4.19 1.28
C ILE A 155 -14.62 3.62 0.50
N ARG A 156 -15.48 2.86 1.16
CA ARG A 156 -16.66 2.26 0.51
C ARG A 156 -17.61 3.31 -0.03
N SER A 157 -17.82 4.39 0.69
CA SER A 157 -18.69 5.49 0.24
C SER A 157 -18.20 6.10 -1.08
N HIS A 158 -16.89 6.28 -1.22
CA HIS A 158 -16.31 6.79 -2.47
C HIS A 158 -16.49 5.81 -3.64
N LEU A 159 -16.36 4.50 -3.37
CA LEU A 159 -16.53 3.48 -4.41
C LEU A 159 -17.98 3.35 -4.90
N MET A 160 -18.95 3.74 -4.10
CA MET A 160 -20.38 3.69 -4.45
C MET A 160 -20.85 4.94 -5.21
N CYS A 161 -20.05 6.02 -5.19
CA CYS A 161 -20.38 7.28 -5.86
C CYS A 161 -19.84 7.37 -7.29
N ASP A 162 -19.02 6.42 -7.72
CA ASP A 162 -18.48 6.29 -9.07
C ASP A 162 -19.29 5.25 -9.88
#